data_fd5db1c30460d02d93ff6dbbea35475a
#
_entry.id   fd5db1c30460d02d93ff6dbbea35475a
#
_cell.length_a   1.000
_cell.length_b   1.000
_cell.length_c   1.000
_cell.angle_alpha   90.00
_cell.angle_beta   90.00
_cell.angle_gamma   90.00
#
_symmetry.space_group_name_H-M   'P 1'
#
loop_
_entity.id
_entity.type
_entity.pdbx_description
1 polymer ?
#
loop_
_entity_poly.entity_id
_entity_poly.type
_entity_poly.pdbx_seq_one_letter_code
_entity_poly.pdbx_strand_id
1 'polypeptide(L)'
;ARGRPLFPLNAGRLNVPHQPKGANMKGGRLYYDMPIGILCLESLFPKPRGHMRNPLTYGFPTVTRVIRGVDIPRLLFNPTPDLLEPFIQAAKELEADGVQAITGSCGFMARFQNQIAAELHIPVFLSSLLQLPLVRLMHGEKAEIGVLTASSQALTPAHFANCATPMESVHIRGMEGNPEFWETIIEGKRHDFDMERLEAEIVGSAAAFAREKALDALVLECTDLSAFSAPIQRAINLPVYDINSLVEYAYYAVCRKDYR
;
A
#
# COMPACT_ATOMS: atom_id res chain seq x y z
N ALA A 1 4.70 -26.58 -37.26
CA ALA A 1 4.00 -26.52 -36.00
C ALA A 1 4.11 -25.11 -35.46
N ARG A 2 3.05 -24.30 -35.54
CA ARG A 2 3.00 -22.93 -34.97
C ARG A 2 2.54 -23.03 -33.53
N GLY A 3 3.41 -22.67 -32.55
CA GLY A 3 3.10 -22.67 -31.15
C GLY A 3 1.95 -21.71 -30.83
N ARG A 4 0.93 -22.19 -30.13
CA ARG A 4 -0.12 -21.37 -29.52
C ARG A 4 0.49 -20.56 -28.36
N PRO A 5 0.13 -19.29 -28.18
CA PRO A 5 0.55 -18.54 -26.99
C PRO A 5 -0.05 -19.16 -25.72
N LEU A 6 0.78 -19.36 -24.70
CA LEU A 6 0.50 -20.07 -23.45
C LEU A 6 -0.33 -19.31 -22.41
N PHE A 7 -0.79 -18.08 -22.70
CA PHE A 7 -1.65 -17.33 -21.78
C PHE A 7 -2.78 -16.63 -22.54
N PRO A 8 -4.05 -16.85 -22.17
CA PRO A 8 -5.12 -15.98 -22.63
C PRO A 8 -4.90 -14.60 -21.98
N LEU A 9 -4.66 -13.58 -22.80
CA LEU A 9 -4.74 -12.19 -22.40
C LEU A 9 -6.22 -11.89 -22.06
N ASN A 10 -6.63 -12.19 -20.84
CA ASN A 10 -7.83 -11.59 -20.29
C ASN A 10 -7.45 -10.12 -19.97
N ALA A 11 -7.51 -9.28 -20.99
CA ALA A 11 -7.56 -7.84 -20.82
C ALA A 11 -8.89 -7.54 -20.11
N GLY A 12 -8.87 -7.54 -18.77
CA GLY A 12 -9.94 -7.01 -17.96
C GLY A 12 -10.20 -5.59 -18.49
N ARG A 13 -11.39 -5.35 -19.02
CA ARG A 13 -11.79 -4.01 -19.45
C ARG A 13 -11.63 -3.11 -18.24
N LEU A 14 -10.85 -2.02 -18.38
CA LEU A 14 -10.82 -0.92 -17.44
C LEU A 14 -12.27 -0.56 -17.12
N ASN A 15 -12.63 -0.66 -15.85
CA ASN A 15 -13.96 -0.32 -15.37
C ASN A 15 -14.03 1.22 -15.28
N VAL A 16 -14.05 1.89 -16.43
CA VAL A 16 -14.22 3.34 -16.51
C VAL A 16 -15.65 3.65 -16.12
N PRO A 17 -15.90 4.54 -15.14
CA PRO A 17 -17.24 4.97 -14.80
C PRO A 17 -17.97 5.49 -16.05
N HIS A 18 -19.17 4.99 -16.31
CA HIS A 18 -19.94 5.36 -17.49
C HIS A 18 -20.33 6.84 -17.38
N GLN A 19 -19.76 7.69 -18.23
CA GLN A 19 -20.18 9.09 -18.31
C GLN A 19 -21.61 9.15 -18.83
N PRO A 20 -22.54 9.90 -18.17
CA PRO A 20 -23.90 10.03 -18.64
C PRO A 20 -23.90 10.71 -20.02
N LYS A 21 -24.54 10.06 -20.99
CA LYS A 21 -24.71 10.63 -22.34
C LYS A 21 -25.48 11.95 -22.25
N GLY A 22 -24.87 13.03 -22.77
CA GLY A 22 -25.54 14.34 -22.89
C GLY A 22 -25.33 15.32 -21.72
N ALA A 23 -24.50 14.99 -20.71
CA ALA A 23 -24.14 15.94 -19.64
C ALA A 23 -23.02 16.88 -20.12
N ASN A 24 -23.16 18.18 -19.85
CA ASN A 24 -22.06 19.12 -20.04
C ASN A 24 -20.91 18.77 -19.11
N MET A 25 -19.76 18.39 -19.66
CA MET A 25 -18.56 18.15 -18.89
C MET A 25 -18.02 19.49 -18.35
N LYS A 26 -17.89 19.58 -17.02
CA LYS A 26 -17.26 20.75 -16.38
C LYS A 26 -15.75 20.57 -16.38
N GLY A 27 -15.03 21.57 -16.90
CA GLY A 27 -13.57 21.67 -16.82
C GLY A 27 -13.10 22.24 -15.47
N GLY A 28 -11.80 22.50 -15.35
CA GLY A 28 -11.17 23.17 -14.20
C GLY A 28 -10.27 22.31 -13.35
N ARG A 29 -9.94 21.07 -13.78
CA ARG A 29 -8.98 20.15 -13.14
C ARG A 29 -7.97 19.66 -14.17
N LEU A 30 -6.80 19.21 -13.72
CA LEU A 30 -5.79 18.63 -14.61
C LEU A 30 -6.11 17.16 -14.92
N TYR A 31 -6.63 16.41 -13.94
CA TYR A 31 -6.98 15.01 -14.11
C TYR A 31 -8.49 14.78 -14.03
N TYR A 32 -8.94 13.89 -14.90
CA TYR A 32 -10.29 13.33 -14.91
C TYR A 32 -10.20 11.82 -14.92
N ASP A 33 -11.10 11.16 -14.21
CA ASP A 33 -11.13 9.69 -14.08
C ASP A 33 -9.84 9.08 -13.48
N MET A 34 -9.12 9.86 -12.67
CA MET A 34 -7.97 9.45 -11.87
C MET A 34 -8.35 9.44 -10.38
N PRO A 35 -9.06 8.42 -9.90
CA PRO A 35 -9.67 8.45 -8.57
C PRO A 35 -8.65 8.44 -7.43
N ILE A 36 -7.52 7.77 -7.60
CA ILE A 36 -6.55 7.55 -6.53
C ILE A 36 -5.21 8.25 -6.85
N GLY A 37 -4.80 9.14 -5.94
CA GLY A 37 -3.46 9.72 -5.90
C GLY A 37 -2.55 8.93 -4.96
N ILE A 38 -1.29 8.74 -5.35
CA ILE A 38 -0.29 7.99 -4.58
C ILE A 38 0.90 8.89 -4.28
N LEU A 39 1.13 9.19 -3.01
CA LEU A 39 2.35 9.83 -2.53
C LEU A 39 3.49 8.81 -2.52
N CYS A 40 4.58 9.09 -3.21
CA CYS A 40 5.66 8.13 -3.42
C CYS A 40 6.99 8.62 -2.86
N LEU A 41 7.74 7.73 -2.24
CA LEU A 41 9.15 7.94 -1.94
C LEU A 41 10.02 7.79 -3.19
N GLU A 42 11.20 8.39 -3.18
CA GLU A 42 12.23 8.08 -4.17
C GLU A 42 12.74 6.66 -3.93
N SER A 43 12.53 5.78 -4.92
CA SER A 43 13.04 4.41 -4.90
C SER A 43 13.21 3.90 -6.33
N LEU A 44 14.35 3.25 -6.60
CA LEU A 44 14.81 2.90 -7.94
C LEU A 44 14.69 1.41 -8.29
N PHE A 45 14.36 0.55 -7.32
CA PHE A 45 14.15 -0.88 -7.57
C PHE A 45 12.90 -1.12 -8.42
N PRO A 46 12.80 -2.25 -9.14
CA PRO A 46 11.65 -2.59 -9.98
C PRO A 46 10.35 -2.68 -9.19
N LYS A 47 9.23 -2.35 -9.84
CA LYS A 47 7.89 -2.43 -9.24
C LYS A 47 7.11 -3.54 -9.94
N PRO A 48 7.14 -4.78 -9.44
CA PRO A 48 6.42 -5.88 -10.05
C PRO A 48 4.91 -5.65 -10.03
N ARG A 49 4.17 -6.39 -10.85
CA ARG A 49 2.71 -6.37 -10.80
C ARG A 49 2.24 -6.81 -9.41
N GLY A 50 1.27 -6.10 -8.84
CA GLY A 50 0.87 -6.23 -7.45
C GLY A 50 1.50 -5.17 -6.54
N HIS A 51 2.61 -4.55 -6.92
CA HIS A 51 3.11 -3.36 -6.26
C HIS A 51 2.26 -2.15 -6.66
N MET A 52 1.86 -1.31 -5.69
CA MET A 52 0.90 -0.21 -5.92
C MET A 52 1.36 0.84 -6.94
N ARG A 53 2.67 0.98 -7.19
CA ARG A 53 3.23 1.88 -8.21
C ARG A 53 3.34 1.26 -9.60
N ASN A 54 2.99 -0.02 -9.77
CA ASN A 54 2.94 -0.63 -11.08
C ASN A 54 1.59 -0.28 -11.73
N PRO A 55 1.57 0.31 -12.93
CA PRO A 55 0.32 0.76 -13.57
C PRO A 55 -0.64 -0.36 -13.94
N LEU A 56 -0.20 -1.61 -13.90
CA LEU A 56 -1.01 -2.79 -14.18
C LEU A 56 -1.55 -3.50 -12.92
N THR A 57 -1.33 -2.92 -11.75
CA THR A 57 -1.78 -3.52 -10.48
C THR A 57 -3.29 -3.39 -10.31
N TYR A 58 -3.84 -2.22 -10.58
CA TYR A 58 -5.27 -1.95 -10.39
C TYR A 58 -6.04 -2.01 -11.71
N GLY A 59 -7.32 -2.30 -11.65
CA GLY A 59 -8.26 -2.22 -12.76
C GLY A 59 -8.76 -0.80 -13.06
N PHE A 60 -8.18 0.22 -12.43
CA PHE A 60 -8.49 1.64 -12.57
C PHE A 60 -7.20 2.46 -12.59
N PRO A 61 -7.21 3.67 -13.18
CA PRO A 61 -6.03 4.52 -13.22
C PRO A 61 -5.68 5.12 -11.87
N THR A 62 -4.38 5.31 -11.64
CA THR A 62 -3.83 6.01 -10.48
C THR A 62 -2.83 7.06 -10.94
N VAL A 63 -2.66 8.12 -10.17
CA VAL A 63 -1.63 9.12 -10.41
C VAL A 63 -0.63 9.13 -9.26
N THR A 64 0.66 9.15 -9.58
CA THR A 64 1.75 9.14 -8.59
C THR A 64 2.40 10.50 -8.47
N ARG A 65 2.71 10.91 -7.24
CA ARG A 65 3.51 12.11 -6.95
C ARG A 65 4.72 11.69 -6.11
N VAL A 66 5.92 11.81 -6.70
CA VAL A 66 7.17 11.48 -6.01
C VAL A 66 7.62 12.67 -5.15
N ILE A 67 7.82 12.43 -3.87
CA ILE A 67 8.37 13.39 -2.92
C ILE A 67 9.89 13.37 -3.06
N ARG A 68 10.42 14.36 -3.78
CA ARG A 68 11.85 14.43 -4.08
C ARG A 68 12.69 14.65 -2.83
N GLY A 69 13.83 13.99 -2.77
CA GLY A 69 14.77 14.03 -1.65
C GLY A 69 14.30 13.24 -0.43
N VAL A 70 13.23 12.44 -0.54
CA VAL A 70 12.76 11.54 0.52
C VAL A 70 12.79 10.11 0.02
N ASP A 71 13.79 9.36 0.45
CA ASP A 71 13.93 7.92 0.22
C ASP A 71 13.45 7.10 1.41
N ILE A 72 13.53 5.78 1.29
CA ILE A 72 13.08 4.85 2.34
C ILE A 72 13.92 5.01 3.61
N PRO A 73 15.27 4.98 3.58
CA PRO A 73 16.08 5.16 4.79
C PRO A 73 15.79 6.47 5.53
N ARG A 74 15.57 7.56 4.81
CA ARG A 74 15.26 8.87 5.42
C ARG A 74 13.93 8.84 6.18
N LEU A 75 12.90 8.24 5.60
CA LEU A 75 11.60 8.14 6.26
C LEU A 75 11.62 7.19 7.45
N LEU A 76 12.28 6.03 7.34
CA LEU A 76 12.26 4.99 8.36
C LEU A 76 13.19 5.32 9.54
N PHE A 77 14.43 5.71 9.25
CA PHE A 77 15.48 5.76 10.26
C PHE A 77 15.88 7.20 10.66
N ASN A 78 15.61 8.18 9.82
CA ASN A 78 15.97 9.59 10.06
C ASN A 78 14.78 10.54 9.85
N PRO A 79 13.62 10.25 10.47
CA PRO A 79 12.42 11.07 10.28
C PRO A 79 12.55 12.39 11.06
N THR A 80 12.80 13.49 10.34
CA THR A 80 12.85 14.84 10.88
C THR A 80 11.51 15.56 10.73
N PRO A 81 11.19 16.57 11.56
CA PRO A 81 9.91 17.29 11.51
C PRO A 81 9.61 17.94 10.15
N ASP A 82 10.64 18.35 9.41
CA ASP A 82 10.53 18.98 8.09
C ASP A 82 10.03 18.04 7.00
N LEU A 83 10.03 16.71 7.24
CA LEU A 83 9.51 15.74 6.29
C LEU A 83 8.00 15.86 6.04
N LEU A 84 7.22 16.38 6.99
CA LEU A 84 5.77 16.42 6.87
C LEU A 84 5.31 17.38 5.76
N GLU A 85 5.89 18.57 5.70
CA GLU A 85 5.42 19.63 4.79
C GLU A 85 5.46 19.25 3.31
N PRO A 86 6.53 18.63 2.77
CA PRO A 86 6.53 18.14 1.39
C PRO A 86 5.40 17.15 1.07
N PHE A 87 4.99 16.31 2.04
CA PHE A 87 3.87 15.37 1.85
C PHE A 87 2.53 16.12 1.84
N ILE A 88 2.32 17.09 2.73
CA ILE A 88 1.11 17.93 2.74
C ILE A 88 0.98 18.68 1.41
N GLN A 89 2.06 19.32 0.96
CA GLN A 89 2.04 20.08 -0.28
C GLN A 89 1.70 19.19 -1.48
N ALA A 90 2.36 18.03 -1.61
CA ALA A 90 2.10 17.08 -2.69
C ALA A 90 0.66 16.52 -2.65
N ALA A 91 0.12 16.32 -1.45
CA ALA A 91 -1.26 15.87 -1.27
C ALA A 91 -2.27 16.94 -1.70
N LYS A 92 -2.05 18.21 -1.32
CA LYS A 92 -2.87 19.35 -1.76
C LYS A 92 -2.84 19.55 -3.29
N GLU A 93 -1.67 19.37 -3.90
CA GLU A 93 -1.55 19.41 -5.36
C GLU A 93 -2.37 18.30 -6.03
N LEU A 94 -2.28 17.06 -5.54
CA LEU A 94 -3.07 15.95 -6.07
C LEU A 94 -4.59 16.19 -5.92
N GLU A 95 -5.04 16.72 -4.78
CA GLU A 95 -6.45 17.09 -4.56
C GLU A 95 -6.88 18.18 -5.56
N ALA A 96 -6.09 19.25 -5.71
CA ALA A 96 -6.36 20.33 -6.66
C ALA A 96 -6.36 19.82 -8.11
N ASP A 97 -5.48 18.88 -8.45
CA ASP A 97 -5.40 18.24 -9.76
C ASP A 97 -6.63 17.35 -10.07
N GLY A 98 -7.39 16.93 -9.05
CA GLY A 98 -8.69 16.29 -9.23
C GLY A 98 -8.79 14.83 -8.82
N VAL A 99 -7.82 14.27 -8.08
CA VAL A 99 -7.98 12.92 -7.49
C VAL A 99 -9.06 12.94 -6.40
N GLN A 100 -9.64 11.79 -6.12
CA GLN A 100 -10.78 11.66 -5.20
C GLN A 100 -10.40 11.03 -3.86
N ALA A 101 -9.23 10.41 -3.77
CA ALA A 101 -8.66 9.90 -2.52
C ALA A 101 -7.14 9.79 -2.66
N ILE A 102 -6.41 9.81 -1.53
CA ILE A 102 -4.95 9.80 -1.49
C ILE A 102 -4.44 8.68 -0.61
N THR A 103 -3.43 7.97 -1.10
CA THR A 103 -2.69 6.94 -0.36
C THR A 103 -1.17 7.18 -0.40
N GLY A 104 -0.41 6.36 0.32
CA GLY A 104 1.05 6.41 0.39
C GLY A 104 1.71 5.13 -0.08
N SER A 105 2.86 5.23 -0.76
CA SER A 105 3.65 4.08 -1.22
C SER A 105 4.61 3.52 -0.17
N CYS A 106 4.43 3.89 1.09
CA CYS A 106 5.20 3.37 2.22
C CYS A 106 4.33 3.40 3.47
N GLY A 107 4.15 2.26 4.13
CA GLY A 107 3.29 2.13 5.31
C GLY A 107 3.73 3.02 6.49
N PHE A 108 5.03 3.35 6.59
CA PHE A 108 5.58 4.28 7.57
C PHE A 108 5.04 5.71 7.45
N MET A 109 4.37 6.06 6.35
CA MET A 109 3.61 7.32 6.24
C MET A 109 2.42 7.38 7.22
N ALA A 110 2.05 6.27 7.87
CA ALA A 110 1.08 6.24 8.97
C ALA A 110 1.36 7.31 10.04
N ARG A 111 2.63 7.65 10.27
CA ARG A 111 3.02 8.72 11.21
C ARG A 111 2.45 10.10 10.84
N PHE A 112 2.12 10.33 9.58
CA PHE A 112 1.57 11.58 9.04
C PHE A 112 0.06 11.51 8.76
N GLN A 113 -0.58 10.37 9.04
CA GLN A 113 -1.97 10.11 8.67
C GLN A 113 -2.93 11.23 9.12
N ASN A 114 -2.92 11.57 10.38
CA ASN A 114 -3.85 12.55 10.93
C ASN A 114 -3.56 13.97 10.45
N GLN A 115 -2.27 14.33 10.35
CA GLN A 115 -1.87 15.67 9.91
C GLN A 115 -2.24 15.90 8.44
N ILE A 116 -1.97 14.94 7.55
CA ILE A 116 -2.30 15.07 6.12
C ILE A 116 -3.82 15.02 5.92
N ALA A 117 -4.52 14.13 6.63
CA ALA A 117 -5.98 14.04 6.54
C ALA A 117 -6.69 15.32 7.01
N ALA A 118 -6.12 16.05 7.98
CA ALA A 118 -6.69 17.31 8.47
C ALA A 118 -6.57 18.48 7.45
N GLU A 119 -5.65 18.38 6.50
CA GLU A 119 -5.35 19.42 5.52
C GLU A 119 -6.13 19.26 4.19
N LEU A 120 -6.88 18.17 4.02
CA LEU A 120 -7.53 17.80 2.77
C LEU A 120 -9.04 17.61 2.97
N HIS A 121 -9.80 17.73 1.87
CA HIS A 121 -11.25 17.52 1.85
C HIS A 121 -11.64 16.15 1.28
N ILE A 122 -10.66 15.37 0.80
CA ILE A 122 -10.84 14.03 0.25
C ILE A 122 -10.28 12.98 1.21
N PRO A 123 -10.74 11.71 1.15
CA PRO A 123 -10.20 10.63 1.98
C PRO A 123 -8.69 10.46 1.83
N VAL A 124 -7.99 10.26 2.96
CA VAL A 124 -6.56 9.98 3.04
C VAL A 124 -6.36 8.66 3.79
N PHE A 125 -5.55 7.76 3.23
CA PHE A 125 -5.28 6.44 3.81
C PHE A 125 -3.84 5.99 3.47
N LEU A 126 -2.89 6.37 4.32
CA LEU A 126 -1.46 6.30 4.02
C LEU A 126 -0.80 4.96 4.34
N SER A 127 -1.47 4.08 5.07
CA SER A 127 -0.94 2.79 5.51
C SER A 127 -2.03 1.75 5.65
N SER A 128 -1.69 0.49 5.39
CA SER A 128 -2.55 -0.67 5.68
C SER A 128 -2.85 -0.86 7.17
N LEU A 129 -2.07 -0.24 8.08
CA LEU A 129 -2.35 -0.22 9.51
C LEU A 129 -3.74 0.36 9.85
N LEU A 130 -4.29 1.22 9.00
CA LEU A 130 -5.66 1.74 9.12
C LEU A 130 -6.74 0.64 9.08
N GLN A 131 -6.41 -0.54 8.58
CA GLN A 131 -7.34 -1.69 8.57
C GLN A 131 -7.40 -2.41 9.92
N LEU A 132 -6.40 -2.23 10.81
CA LEU A 132 -6.30 -2.98 12.07
C LEU A 132 -7.55 -2.92 12.94
N PRO A 133 -8.20 -1.76 13.16
CA PRO A 133 -9.46 -1.71 13.93
C PRO A 133 -10.56 -2.56 13.31
N LEU A 134 -10.69 -2.51 11.97
CA LEU A 134 -11.68 -3.31 11.25
C LEU A 134 -11.33 -4.80 11.28
N VAL A 135 -10.07 -5.16 11.08
CA VAL A 135 -9.58 -6.54 11.20
C VAL A 135 -9.88 -7.09 12.59
N ARG A 136 -9.62 -6.32 13.65
CA ARG A 136 -9.94 -6.69 15.02
C ARG A 136 -11.43 -6.97 15.21
N LEU A 137 -12.29 -6.09 14.70
CA LEU A 137 -13.74 -6.27 14.78
C LEU A 137 -14.23 -7.49 14.01
N MET A 138 -13.66 -7.80 12.84
CA MET A 138 -14.04 -8.95 12.02
C MET A 138 -13.59 -10.29 12.61
N HIS A 139 -12.41 -10.33 13.25
CA HIS A 139 -11.83 -11.55 13.80
C HIS A 139 -12.15 -11.75 15.30
N GLY A 140 -12.60 -10.70 15.99
CA GLY A 140 -12.91 -10.69 17.42
C GLY A 140 -11.74 -10.26 18.29
N GLU A 141 -12.06 -9.87 19.53
CA GLU A 141 -11.11 -9.28 20.48
C GLU A 141 -9.91 -10.19 20.82
N LYS A 142 -10.10 -11.51 20.77
CA LYS A 142 -9.07 -12.49 21.13
C LYS A 142 -8.21 -12.95 19.96
N ALA A 143 -8.48 -12.46 18.75
CA ALA A 143 -7.74 -12.87 17.58
C ALA A 143 -6.27 -12.44 17.65
N GLU A 144 -5.37 -13.33 17.27
CA GLU A 144 -3.94 -13.07 17.18
C GLU A 144 -3.62 -12.46 15.82
N ILE A 145 -3.46 -11.12 15.78
CA ILE A 145 -3.22 -10.38 14.54
C ILE A 145 -1.73 -10.09 14.41
N GLY A 146 -1.15 -10.50 13.27
CA GLY A 146 0.23 -10.20 12.91
C GLY A 146 0.34 -8.96 12.01
N VAL A 147 1.40 -8.19 12.21
CA VAL A 147 1.84 -7.10 11.31
C VAL A 147 3.23 -7.43 10.78
N LEU A 148 3.33 -7.66 9.46
CA LEU A 148 4.60 -7.83 8.78
C LEU A 148 5.02 -6.47 8.19
N THR A 149 6.16 -5.97 8.63
CA THR A 149 6.70 -4.65 8.28
C THR A 149 8.09 -4.73 7.67
N ALA A 150 8.57 -3.66 7.05
CA ALA A 150 9.94 -3.57 6.56
C ALA A 150 10.95 -3.61 7.71
N SER A 151 10.72 -2.86 8.78
CA SER A 151 11.56 -2.84 9.97
C SER A 151 10.73 -2.74 11.24
N SER A 152 10.81 -3.79 12.07
CA SER A 152 10.17 -3.80 13.39
C SER A 152 10.77 -2.78 14.36
N GLN A 153 12.04 -2.42 14.15
CA GLN A 153 12.75 -1.44 15.00
C GLN A 153 12.35 0.02 14.66
N ALA A 154 12.06 0.30 13.38
CA ALA A 154 11.65 1.64 12.94
C ALA A 154 10.16 1.92 13.17
N LEU A 155 9.34 0.88 13.33
CA LEU A 155 7.91 1.01 13.60
C LEU A 155 7.68 1.38 15.06
N THR A 156 6.98 2.48 15.31
CA THR A 156 6.81 3.06 16.66
C THR A 156 5.33 3.15 17.04
N PRO A 157 5.01 3.30 18.36
CA PRO A 157 3.63 3.50 18.81
C PRO A 157 2.88 4.64 18.10
N ALA A 158 3.59 5.68 17.65
CA ALA A 158 2.97 6.80 16.94
C ALA A 158 2.35 6.39 15.59
N HIS A 159 2.92 5.42 14.88
CA HIS A 159 2.34 4.90 13.65
C HIS A 159 0.98 4.22 13.91
N PHE A 160 0.90 3.45 14.99
CA PHE A 160 -0.33 2.75 15.38
C PHE A 160 -1.38 3.71 15.96
N ALA A 161 -0.98 4.67 16.78
CA ALA A 161 -1.88 5.66 17.37
C ALA A 161 -2.61 6.48 16.29
N ASN A 162 -1.90 6.86 15.21
CA ASN A 162 -2.50 7.52 14.05
C ASN A 162 -3.45 6.63 13.24
N CYS A 163 -3.43 5.32 13.50
CA CYS A 163 -4.32 4.33 12.91
C CYS A 163 -5.33 3.75 13.92
N ALA A 164 -5.58 4.46 15.01
CA ALA A 164 -6.53 4.11 16.07
C ALA A 164 -6.34 2.69 16.64
N THR A 165 -5.10 2.23 16.76
CA THR A 165 -4.76 0.89 17.28
C THR A 165 -3.63 1.00 18.30
N PRO A 166 -3.69 0.35 19.44
CA PRO A 166 -2.56 0.18 20.36
C PRO A 166 -1.53 -0.78 19.73
N MET A 167 -0.24 -0.39 19.75
CA MET A 167 0.83 -1.22 19.16
C MET A 167 0.94 -2.59 19.86
N GLU A 168 0.71 -2.63 21.16
CA GLU A 168 0.74 -3.85 21.99
C GLU A 168 -0.40 -4.82 21.71
N SER A 169 -1.41 -4.42 20.96
CA SER A 169 -2.56 -5.28 20.60
C SER A 169 -2.30 -6.22 19.41
N VAL A 170 -1.11 -6.16 18.81
CA VAL A 170 -0.72 -6.96 17.66
C VAL A 170 0.68 -7.54 17.82
N HIS A 171 0.96 -8.63 17.12
CA HIS A 171 2.33 -9.12 16.96
C HIS A 171 3.02 -8.43 15.79
N ILE A 172 4.29 -8.10 15.92
CA ILE A 172 5.06 -7.40 14.87
C ILE A 172 6.27 -8.23 14.49
N ARG A 173 6.49 -8.35 13.17
CA ARG A 173 7.71 -8.90 12.59
C ARG A 173 8.21 -8.01 11.47
N GLY A 174 9.50 -7.70 11.50
CA GLY A 174 10.21 -7.01 10.42
C GLY A 174 10.86 -7.97 9.43
N MET A 175 11.27 -7.43 8.32
CA MET A 175 12.03 -8.11 7.27
C MET A 175 13.54 -8.04 7.48
N GLU A 176 14.00 -7.62 8.66
CA GLU A 176 15.41 -7.65 9.04
C GLU A 176 15.93 -9.08 8.92
N GLY A 177 17.12 -9.24 8.37
CA GLY A 177 17.70 -10.58 8.15
C GLY A 177 17.29 -11.27 6.84
N ASN A 178 16.52 -10.61 5.99
CA ASN A 178 16.17 -11.06 4.63
C ASN A 178 17.00 -10.26 3.61
N PRO A 179 18.14 -10.77 3.14
CA PRO A 179 19.15 -9.97 2.41
C PRO A 179 18.62 -9.40 1.08
N GLU A 180 17.88 -10.20 0.32
CA GLU A 180 17.35 -9.75 -0.98
C GLU A 180 16.39 -8.57 -0.82
N PHE A 181 15.50 -8.66 0.18
CA PHE A 181 14.59 -7.57 0.55
C PHE A 181 15.36 -6.37 1.12
N TRP A 182 16.23 -6.61 2.08
CA TRP A 182 16.87 -5.55 2.86
C TRP A 182 17.82 -4.69 2.03
N GLU A 183 18.75 -5.34 1.32
CA GLU A 183 19.76 -4.63 0.52
C GLU A 183 19.16 -3.85 -0.66
N THR A 184 18.10 -4.39 -1.28
CA THR A 184 17.52 -3.78 -2.46
C THR A 184 16.44 -2.73 -2.11
N ILE A 185 15.50 -3.09 -1.23
CA ILE A 185 14.35 -2.24 -0.95
C ILE A 185 14.67 -1.23 0.14
N ILE A 186 15.30 -1.66 1.24
CA ILE A 186 15.52 -0.79 2.40
C ILE A 186 16.79 0.04 2.25
N GLU A 187 17.92 -0.58 1.98
CA GLU A 187 19.21 0.13 1.92
C GLU A 187 19.47 0.77 0.55
N GLY A 188 18.84 0.28 -0.53
CA GLY A 188 19.09 0.77 -1.89
C GLY A 188 20.52 0.50 -2.38
N LYS A 189 21.21 -0.51 -1.83
CA LYS A 189 22.56 -0.92 -2.26
C LYS A 189 22.57 -1.43 -3.69
N ARG A 190 21.47 -2.02 -4.11
CA ARG A 190 21.23 -2.51 -5.48
C ARG A 190 19.89 -1.96 -5.99
N HIS A 191 19.76 -1.86 -7.30
CA HIS A 191 18.51 -1.45 -7.93
C HIS A 191 17.72 -2.61 -8.53
N ASP A 192 18.32 -3.76 -8.67
CA ASP A 192 17.76 -5.02 -9.16
C ASP A 192 17.62 -6.04 -8.01
N PHE A 193 16.70 -6.96 -8.17
CA PHE A 193 16.52 -8.09 -7.28
C PHE A 193 16.15 -9.36 -8.05
N ASP A 194 16.47 -10.51 -7.45
CA ASP A 194 16.00 -11.80 -7.89
C ASP A 194 14.59 -12.03 -7.36
N MET A 195 13.60 -12.11 -8.27
CA MET A 195 12.19 -12.27 -7.91
C MET A 195 11.90 -13.55 -7.13
N GLU A 196 12.56 -14.67 -7.47
CA GLU A 196 12.33 -15.96 -6.81
C GLU A 196 12.88 -15.94 -5.39
N ARG A 197 14.09 -15.36 -5.21
CA ARG A 197 14.70 -15.18 -3.88
C ARG A 197 13.89 -14.21 -3.01
N LEU A 198 13.48 -13.09 -3.58
CA LEU A 198 12.66 -12.09 -2.87
C LEU A 198 11.33 -12.68 -2.41
N GLU A 199 10.62 -13.42 -3.29
CA GLU A 199 9.39 -14.12 -2.93
C GLU A 199 9.64 -15.16 -1.84
N ALA A 200 10.70 -15.96 -1.97
CA ALA A 200 11.05 -16.97 -0.98
C ALA A 200 11.33 -16.38 0.42
N GLU A 201 12.07 -15.26 0.50
CA GLU A 201 12.33 -14.53 1.75
C GLU A 201 11.03 -14.02 2.38
N ILE A 202 10.19 -13.36 1.58
CA ILE A 202 8.94 -12.75 2.06
C ILE A 202 7.95 -13.82 2.53
N VAL A 203 7.71 -14.83 1.70
CA VAL A 203 6.78 -15.92 2.02
C VAL A 203 7.30 -16.75 3.21
N GLY A 204 8.60 -17.03 3.24
CA GLY A 204 9.24 -17.75 4.35
C GLY A 204 9.12 -17.02 5.68
N SER A 205 9.34 -15.70 5.67
CA SER A 205 9.20 -14.84 6.85
C SER A 205 7.75 -14.81 7.36
N ALA A 206 6.78 -14.63 6.46
CA ALA A 206 5.36 -14.64 6.79
C ALA A 206 4.91 -15.99 7.36
N ALA A 207 5.32 -17.10 6.74
CA ALA A 207 4.96 -18.45 7.18
C ALA A 207 5.57 -18.81 8.55
N ALA A 208 6.81 -18.42 8.80
CA ALA A 208 7.44 -18.60 10.11
C ALA A 208 6.70 -17.78 11.18
N PHE A 209 6.35 -16.53 10.87
CA PHE A 209 5.65 -15.62 11.77
C PHE A 209 4.27 -16.15 12.14
N ALA A 210 3.48 -16.57 11.14
CA ALA A 210 2.14 -17.10 11.36
C ALA A 210 2.13 -18.33 12.28
N ARG A 211 3.07 -19.27 12.08
CA ARG A 211 3.21 -20.47 12.93
C ARG A 211 3.67 -20.12 14.34
N GLU A 212 4.69 -19.26 14.48
CA GLU A 212 5.29 -18.93 15.79
C GLU A 212 4.27 -18.25 16.72
N LYS A 213 3.43 -17.37 16.17
CA LYS A 213 2.44 -16.61 16.93
C LYS A 213 1.03 -17.19 16.87
N ALA A 214 0.83 -18.30 16.18
CA ALA A 214 -0.49 -18.90 15.96
C ALA A 214 -1.52 -17.86 15.45
N LEU A 215 -1.14 -17.07 14.42
CA LEU A 215 -1.93 -15.95 13.95
C LEU A 215 -3.28 -16.38 13.37
N ASP A 216 -4.28 -15.51 13.51
CA ASP A 216 -5.60 -15.61 12.88
C ASP A 216 -5.70 -14.75 11.62
N ALA A 217 -4.89 -13.68 11.52
CA ALA A 217 -4.84 -12.78 10.38
C ALA A 217 -3.46 -12.12 10.27
N LEU A 218 -3.10 -11.70 9.04
CA LEU A 218 -1.85 -10.99 8.77
C LEU A 218 -2.14 -9.67 8.06
N VAL A 219 -1.57 -8.57 8.56
CA VAL A 219 -1.55 -7.26 7.91
C VAL A 219 -0.14 -6.98 7.41
N LEU A 220 0.00 -6.69 6.11
CA LEU A 220 1.26 -6.30 5.49
C LEU A 220 1.38 -4.77 5.59
N GLU A 221 2.16 -4.29 6.54
CA GLU A 221 2.38 -2.84 6.72
C GLU A 221 3.23 -2.27 5.58
N CYS A 222 4.29 -2.98 5.19
CA CYS A 222 5.15 -2.56 4.11
C CYS A 222 4.44 -2.76 2.76
N THR A 223 4.30 -1.68 2.00
CA THR A 223 3.61 -1.68 0.70
C THR A 223 4.34 -2.48 -0.37
N ASP A 224 5.66 -2.68 -0.22
CA ASP A 224 6.46 -3.49 -1.14
C ASP A 224 6.17 -4.99 -1.02
N LEU A 225 5.56 -5.42 0.09
CA LEU A 225 5.10 -6.79 0.29
C LEU A 225 3.80 -7.11 -0.46
N SER A 226 3.04 -6.10 -0.87
CA SER A 226 1.71 -6.29 -1.46
C SER A 226 1.73 -7.06 -2.79
N ALA A 227 2.83 -7.04 -3.54
CA ALA A 227 3.00 -7.86 -4.73
C ALA A 227 3.01 -9.37 -4.43
N PHE A 228 3.28 -9.74 -3.17
CA PHE A 228 3.41 -11.12 -2.69
C PHE A 228 2.23 -11.56 -1.79
N SER A 229 1.16 -10.77 -1.69
CA SER A 229 0.01 -11.08 -0.81
C SER A 229 -0.62 -12.44 -1.14
N ALA A 230 -0.79 -12.77 -2.41
CA ALA A 230 -1.36 -14.05 -2.83
C ALA A 230 -0.45 -15.25 -2.54
N PRO A 231 0.88 -15.24 -2.84
CA PRO A 231 1.79 -16.29 -2.38
C PRO A 231 1.83 -16.44 -0.86
N ILE A 232 1.88 -15.33 -0.11
CA ILE A 232 1.80 -15.34 1.37
C ILE A 232 0.53 -16.03 1.81
N GLN A 233 -0.65 -15.61 1.34
CA GLN A 233 -1.94 -16.16 1.73
C GLN A 233 -2.02 -17.67 1.46
N ARG A 234 -1.52 -18.13 0.31
CA ARG A 234 -1.47 -19.58 0.02
C ARG A 234 -0.59 -20.34 1.01
N ALA A 235 0.54 -19.75 1.42
CA ALA A 235 1.49 -20.41 2.31
C ALA A 235 1.01 -20.49 3.76
N ILE A 236 0.30 -19.46 4.25
CA ILE A 236 -0.17 -19.40 5.65
C ILE A 236 -1.61 -19.85 5.82
N ASN A 237 -2.41 -19.87 4.75
CA ASN A 237 -3.85 -20.20 4.74
C ASN A 237 -4.67 -19.34 5.73
N LEU A 238 -4.33 -18.05 5.84
CA LEU A 238 -5.02 -17.06 6.68
C LEU A 238 -5.43 -15.85 5.83
N PRO A 239 -6.40 -15.05 6.28
CA PRO A 239 -6.67 -13.74 5.69
C PRO A 239 -5.42 -12.84 5.72
N VAL A 240 -5.13 -12.20 4.58
CA VAL A 240 -4.02 -11.26 4.42
C VAL A 240 -4.60 -9.92 3.99
N TYR A 241 -4.29 -8.88 4.74
CA TYR A 241 -4.69 -7.51 4.50
C TYR A 241 -3.47 -6.68 4.12
N ASP A 242 -3.57 -5.88 3.08
CA ASP A 242 -2.47 -5.08 2.56
C ASP A 242 -2.95 -3.72 2.05
N ILE A 243 -2.03 -2.93 1.52
CA ILE A 243 -2.40 -1.64 0.96
C ILE A 243 -3.29 -1.76 -0.28
N ASN A 244 -3.16 -2.83 -1.08
CA ASN A 244 -3.99 -3.01 -2.26
C ASN A 244 -5.45 -3.26 -1.89
N SER A 245 -5.73 -4.08 -0.86
CA SER A 245 -7.08 -4.29 -0.35
C SER A 245 -7.72 -3.00 0.15
N LEU A 246 -6.93 -2.12 0.78
CA LEU A 246 -7.40 -0.81 1.25
C LEU A 246 -7.63 0.17 0.09
N VAL A 247 -6.76 0.17 -0.92
CA VAL A 247 -6.92 0.98 -2.15
C VAL A 247 -8.19 0.57 -2.91
N GLU A 248 -8.43 -0.72 -3.09
CA GLU A 248 -9.65 -1.25 -3.72
C GLU A 248 -10.91 -0.82 -2.93
N TYR A 249 -10.88 -0.95 -1.60
CA TYR A 249 -11.97 -0.50 -0.73
C TYR A 249 -12.25 1.00 -0.89
N ALA A 250 -11.20 1.84 -0.84
CA ALA A 250 -11.32 3.28 -1.01
C ALA A 250 -11.81 3.66 -2.41
N TYR A 251 -11.30 2.99 -3.44
CA TYR A 251 -11.78 3.17 -4.81
C TYR A 251 -13.29 2.93 -4.93
N TYR A 252 -13.79 1.81 -4.39
CA TYR A 252 -15.22 1.53 -4.40
C TYR A 252 -16.06 2.53 -3.58
N ALA A 253 -15.46 3.19 -2.60
CA ALA A 253 -16.14 4.22 -1.83
C ALA A 253 -16.28 5.54 -2.64
N VAL A 254 -15.25 5.95 -3.37
CA VAL A 254 -15.23 7.22 -4.13
C VAL A 254 -15.74 7.07 -5.57
N CYS A 255 -15.70 5.87 -6.14
CA CYS A 255 -16.15 5.54 -7.49
C CYS A 255 -17.20 4.42 -7.45
N ARG A 256 -18.44 4.76 -7.08
CA ARG A 256 -19.52 3.77 -6.97
C ARG A 256 -19.90 3.18 -8.33
N LYS A 257 -19.96 1.86 -8.39
CA LYS A 257 -20.49 1.13 -9.54
C LYS A 257 -22.00 1.31 -9.63
N ASP A 258 -22.49 1.65 -10.81
CA ASP A 258 -23.92 1.58 -11.11
C ASP A 258 -24.28 0.14 -11.51
N TYR A 259 -25.22 -0.47 -10.82
CA TYR A 259 -25.69 -1.83 -11.07
C TYR A 259 -26.97 -1.91 -11.91
N ARG A 260 -27.42 -0.76 -12.44
CA ARG A 260 -28.62 -0.65 -13.31
C ARG A 260 -28.27 -0.83 -14.76
#